data_bbe6c6def3d51a343471a25c13cebbf4
#
_entry.id   bbe6c6def3d51a343471a25c13cebbf4
#
_cell.length_a   1.000
_cell.length_b   1.000
_cell.length_c   1.000
_cell.angle_alpha   90.00
_cell.angle_beta   90.00
_cell.angle_gamma   90.00
#
_symmetry.space_group_name_H-M   'P 1'
#
loop_
_entity.id
_entity.type
_entity.pdbx_description
1 polymer ?
#
loop_
_entity_poly.entity_id
_entity_poly.type
_entity_poly.pdbx_seq_one_letter_code
_entity_poly.pdbx_strand_id
1 'polypeptide(L)'
;MDTVTFTVKADSSLNVTSLCDIYVNGSKINGATFKTGSAGTYSVYAMYKGVKSNTVNVTANASERVIVFAEGVTLTSGWYDVNKFKEGNNGDIQMCWAASASNIIQWWQDRYVAHGGTLPSTAINGPSTKTYSTGCKYQLAVMDMFHSEWDNSLGGYVYHAVPWYFEGVNHGANASYCAKPLTSGGYFSSAWNSYAVYNEYTDYGYTSDCGVYYNWGNGTNLTGTERLKKFSDFVVEFIDRGMVSLTVAESATLASNHHAVTLWGYEIDKASGLLTRVWLTDSDDMTTEPKTEILHEYSVSIADGMSNVKLFSSSSRYTNGIYVAGLIPVS
;
A
#
# COMPACT_ATOMS: atom_id res chain seq x y z
N MET A 1 7.14 -18.83 -4.51
CA MET A 1 7.16 -20.29 -4.29
C MET A 1 5.92 -20.84 -4.94
N ASP A 2 6.11 -21.62 -6.02
CA ASP A 2 4.99 -22.15 -6.78
C ASP A 2 4.52 -23.49 -6.21
N THR A 3 3.22 -23.73 -6.31
CA THR A 3 2.63 -25.02 -5.94
C THR A 3 2.45 -25.84 -7.19
N VAL A 4 3.06 -27.00 -7.22
CA VAL A 4 2.95 -27.97 -8.33
C VAL A 4 1.99 -29.08 -7.91
N THR A 5 0.99 -29.36 -8.75
CA THR A 5 0.06 -30.47 -8.55
C THR A 5 0.41 -31.59 -9.52
N PHE A 6 0.57 -32.80 -9.03
CA PHE A 6 0.92 -33.95 -9.81
C PHE A 6 -0.32 -34.79 -10.12
N THR A 7 -0.38 -35.31 -11.35
CA THR A 7 -1.38 -36.28 -11.75
C THR A 7 -0.66 -37.54 -12.26
N VAL A 8 -0.95 -38.67 -11.65
CA VAL A 8 -0.42 -39.98 -12.06
C VAL A 8 -1.47 -40.69 -12.91
N LYS A 9 -1.09 -41.08 -14.09
CA LYS A 9 -1.97 -41.81 -15.00
C LYS A 9 -1.42 -43.22 -15.28
N ALA A 10 -2.29 -44.22 -15.24
CA ALA A 10 -2.02 -45.54 -15.77
C ALA A 10 -2.54 -45.60 -17.22
N ASP A 11 -1.75 -46.17 -18.12
CA ASP A 11 -2.10 -46.37 -19.54
C ASP A 11 -2.61 -45.12 -20.24
N SER A 12 -2.00 -43.95 -19.91
CA SER A 12 -2.28 -42.62 -20.46
C SER A 12 -3.67 -42.01 -20.18
N SER A 13 -4.63 -42.80 -19.67
CA SER A 13 -6.01 -42.33 -19.49
C SER A 13 -6.54 -42.37 -18.04
N LEU A 14 -6.24 -43.44 -17.30
CA LEU A 14 -6.79 -43.66 -15.96
C LEU A 14 -6.02 -42.89 -14.92
N ASN A 15 -6.69 -41.96 -14.24
CA ASN A 15 -6.10 -41.22 -13.12
C ASN A 15 -6.02 -42.11 -11.87
N VAL A 16 -4.79 -42.42 -11.44
CA VAL A 16 -4.49 -43.24 -10.26
C VAL A 16 -3.75 -42.48 -9.16
N THR A 17 -3.75 -41.16 -9.21
CA THR A 17 -3.00 -40.29 -8.30
C THR A 17 -3.27 -40.61 -6.82
N SER A 18 -4.53 -40.83 -6.45
CA SER A 18 -4.95 -41.15 -5.06
C SER A 18 -4.47 -42.52 -4.56
N LEU A 19 -4.02 -43.37 -5.45
CA LEU A 19 -3.53 -44.74 -5.13
C LEU A 19 -2.00 -44.78 -5.00
N CYS A 20 -1.30 -43.69 -5.34
CA CYS A 20 0.15 -43.66 -5.44
C CYS A 20 0.76 -42.81 -4.30
N ASP A 21 1.94 -43.23 -3.86
CA ASP A 21 2.84 -42.40 -3.09
C ASP A 21 3.69 -41.57 -4.05
N ILE A 22 3.74 -40.26 -3.85
CA ILE A 22 4.53 -39.34 -4.67
C ILE A 22 5.82 -38.95 -3.95
N TYR A 23 6.91 -38.98 -4.69
CA TYR A 23 8.26 -38.66 -4.19
C TYR A 23 8.84 -37.49 -4.96
N VAL A 24 9.43 -36.55 -4.21
CA VAL A 24 10.17 -35.38 -4.74
C VAL A 24 11.59 -35.46 -4.20
N ASN A 25 12.57 -35.47 -5.08
CA ASN A 25 13.99 -35.63 -4.72
C ASN A 25 14.24 -36.83 -3.78
N GLY A 26 13.51 -37.91 -3.98
CA GLY A 26 13.61 -39.12 -3.18
C GLY A 26 12.85 -39.13 -1.87
N SER A 27 12.25 -38.03 -1.46
CA SER A 27 11.44 -37.90 -0.24
C SER A 27 9.94 -38.01 -0.58
N LYS A 28 9.21 -38.87 0.16
CA LYS A 28 7.75 -38.97 0.03
C LYS A 28 7.10 -37.68 0.49
N ILE A 29 6.15 -37.18 -0.30
CA ILE A 29 5.33 -36.01 0.05
C ILE A 29 3.94 -36.42 0.52
N ASN A 30 3.25 -35.56 1.25
CA ASN A 30 1.88 -35.80 1.68
C ASN A 30 0.90 -35.31 0.59
N GLY A 31 0.17 -36.21 -0.01
CA GLY A 31 -0.75 -35.94 -1.12
C GLY A 31 -0.05 -35.74 -2.47
N ALA A 32 -0.71 -35.02 -3.37
CA ALA A 32 -0.29 -34.81 -4.74
C ALA A 32 0.20 -33.40 -5.06
N THR A 33 0.42 -32.55 -4.05
CA THR A 33 0.88 -31.19 -4.21
C THR A 33 2.22 -30.98 -3.53
N PHE A 34 3.11 -30.23 -4.17
CA PHE A 34 4.41 -29.88 -3.66
C PHE A 34 4.67 -28.39 -3.86
N LYS A 35 5.11 -27.72 -2.80
CA LYS A 35 5.52 -26.31 -2.85
C LYS A 35 7.04 -26.23 -2.98
N THR A 36 7.53 -25.63 -4.07
CA THR A 36 8.98 -25.46 -4.28
C THR A 36 9.57 -24.51 -3.24
N GLY A 37 10.62 -24.92 -2.56
CA GLY A 37 11.30 -24.12 -1.54
C GLY A 37 12.36 -23.18 -2.11
N SER A 38 12.92 -23.50 -3.29
CA SER A 38 13.98 -22.75 -3.97
C SER A 38 13.94 -23.02 -5.48
N ALA A 39 14.64 -22.18 -6.25
CA ALA A 39 14.91 -22.47 -7.64
C ALA A 39 15.78 -23.73 -7.78
N GLY A 40 15.52 -24.50 -8.81
CA GLY A 40 16.25 -25.74 -9.07
C GLY A 40 15.40 -26.80 -9.78
N THR A 41 16.01 -27.92 -10.06
CA THR A 41 15.32 -29.06 -10.68
C THR A 41 14.94 -30.07 -9.62
N TYR A 42 13.67 -30.44 -9.60
CA TYR A 42 13.09 -31.43 -8.70
C TYR A 42 12.76 -32.69 -9.48
N SER A 43 13.36 -33.79 -9.05
CA SER A 43 13.09 -35.12 -9.63
C SER A 43 11.84 -35.70 -8.98
N VAL A 44 10.82 -36.05 -9.77
CA VAL A 44 9.52 -36.50 -9.27
C VAL A 44 9.17 -37.85 -9.85
N TYR A 45 8.72 -38.78 -9.02
CA TYR A 45 8.17 -40.08 -9.43
C TYR A 45 7.07 -40.53 -8.46
N ALA A 46 6.24 -41.43 -8.93
CA ALA A 46 5.21 -42.08 -8.12
C ALA A 46 5.56 -43.56 -7.85
N MET A 47 5.05 -44.09 -6.74
CA MET A 47 5.17 -45.48 -6.35
C MET A 47 3.77 -46.07 -6.11
N TYR A 48 3.48 -47.21 -6.68
CA TYR A 48 2.27 -48.00 -6.41
C TYR A 48 2.62 -49.46 -6.20
N LYS A 49 2.34 -50.02 -5.02
CA LYS A 49 2.62 -51.43 -4.67
C LYS A 49 4.05 -51.89 -5.06
N GLY A 50 5.05 -51.03 -4.80
CA GLY A 50 6.44 -51.34 -5.13
C GLY A 50 6.86 -51.07 -6.57
N VAL A 51 5.96 -50.69 -7.45
CA VAL A 51 6.28 -50.31 -8.84
C VAL A 51 6.51 -48.84 -8.93
N LYS A 52 7.68 -48.44 -9.47
CA LYS A 52 8.06 -47.05 -9.68
C LYS A 52 7.63 -46.57 -11.07
N SER A 53 7.02 -45.38 -11.15
CA SER A 53 6.73 -44.71 -12.44
C SER A 53 8.02 -44.25 -13.13
N ASN A 54 7.88 -43.72 -14.34
CA ASN A 54 8.90 -42.86 -14.92
C ASN A 54 9.18 -41.67 -13.98
N THR A 55 10.41 -41.14 -14.05
CA THR A 55 10.81 -39.94 -13.34
C THR A 55 10.59 -38.73 -14.24
N VAL A 56 9.96 -37.68 -13.71
CA VAL A 56 9.77 -36.39 -14.37
C VAL A 56 10.60 -35.34 -13.63
N ASN A 57 11.30 -34.52 -14.38
CA ASN A 57 12.00 -33.35 -13.81
C ASN A 57 11.12 -32.12 -13.93
N VAL A 58 10.88 -31.48 -12.78
CA VAL A 58 10.18 -30.17 -12.66
C VAL A 58 11.21 -29.11 -12.35
N THR A 59 11.34 -28.10 -13.19
CA THR A 59 12.25 -26.98 -12.94
C THR A 59 11.49 -25.81 -12.33
N ALA A 60 11.90 -25.41 -11.15
CA ALA A 60 11.52 -24.14 -10.54
C ALA A 60 12.55 -23.10 -10.91
N ASN A 61 12.16 -22.07 -11.62
CA ASN A 61 13.05 -20.96 -11.94
C ASN A 61 13.18 -20.02 -10.73
N ALA A 62 14.32 -19.33 -10.63
CA ALA A 62 14.43 -18.21 -9.71
C ALA A 62 13.42 -17.15 -10.11
N SER A 63 12.64 -16.68 -9.15
CA SER A 63 11.75 -15.56 -9.38
C SER A 63 12.59 -14.29 -9.55
N GLU A 64 12.42 -13.61 -10.67
CA GLU A 64 12.99 -12.26 -10.84
C GLU A 64 12.13 -11.26 -10.06
N ARG A 65 12.74 -10.58 -9.11
CA ARG A 65 12.11 -9.51 -8.34
C ARG A 65 12.61 -8.17 -8.82
N VAL A 66 11.68 -7.24 -8.97
CA VAL A 66 11.98 -5.86 -9.38
C VAL A 66 11.46 -4.91 -8.33
N ILE A 67 12.32 -3.96 -7.95
CA ILE A 67 11.97 -2.88 -7.03
C ILE A 67 11.70 -1.64 -7.86
N VAL A 68 10.55 -1.01 -7.62
CA VAL A 68 10.11 0.22 -8.27
C VAL A 68 9.70 1.22 -7.19
N PHE A 69 10.14 2.45 -7.33
CA PHE A 69 9.71 3.58 -6.51
C PHE A 69 8.96 4.59 -7.35
N ALA A 70 8.15 5.42 -6.69
CA ALA A 70 7.56 6.59 -7.30
C ALA A 70 8.66 7.47 -7.93
N GLU A 71 8.31 8.26 -8.93
CA GLU A 71 9.27 9.06 -9.67
C GLU A 71 10.12 9.95 -8.75
N GLY A 72 11.44 9.91 -8.95
CA GLY A 72 12.41 10.67 -8.17
C GLY A 72 12.64 10.15 -6.76
N VAL A 73 12.03 9.02 -6.38
CA VAL A 73 12.20 8.37 -5.07
C VAL A 73 13.21 7.23 -5.16
N THR A 74 14.02 7.09 -4.13
CA THR A 74 14.95 5.97 -3.92
C THR A 74 14.84 5.46 -2.48
N LEU A 75 15.56 4.41 -2.13
CA LEU A 75 15.65 3.94 -0.74
C LEU A 75 16.17 5.00 0.26
N THR A 76 16.91 5.99 -0.23
CA THR A 76 17.62 6.94 0.63
C THR A 76 17.20 8.40 0.45
N SER A 77 16.34 8.69 -0.53
CA SER A 77 15.98 10.08 -0.85
C SER A 77 14.70 10.19 -1.67
N GLY A 78 14.14 11.38 -1.71
CA GLY A 78 12.99 11.73 -2.55
C GLY A 78 11.63 11.40 -1.93
N TRP A 79 11.60 10.79 -0.76
CA TRP A 79 10.40 10.53 0.05
C TRP A 79 10.31 11.52 1.22
N TYR A 80 9.11 11.66 1.76
CA TYR A 80 8.78 12.49 2.92
C TYR A 80 8.13 11.65 4.01
N ASP A 81 8.39 12.01 5.25
CA ASP A 81 7.88 11.33 6.44
C ASP A 81 7.45 12.35 7.49
N VAL A 82 6.29 12.95 7.27
CA VAL A 82 5.71 13.88 8.22
C VAL A 82 5.23 13.13 9.45
N ASN A 83 5.90 13.36 10.56
CA ASN A 83 5.57 12.79 11.85
C ASN A 83 4.65 13.69 12.66
N LYS A 84 3.68 13.11 13.36
CA LYS A 84 2.80 13.79 14.30
C LYS A 84 3.49 13.93 15.66
N PHE A 85 3.10 14.96 16.41
CA PHE A 85 3.60 15.19 17.77
C PHE A 85 2.71 14.59 18.86
N LYS A 86 1.52 14.10 18.49
CA LYS A 86 0.53 13.52 19.41
C LYS A 86 0.10 14.47 20.53
N GLU A 87 0.00 15.76 20.22
CA GLU A 87 -0.52 16.75 21.15
C GLU A 87 -2.02 16.52 21.41
N GLY A 88 -2.43 16.65 22.66
CA GLY A 88 -3.82 16.48 23.10
C GLY A 88 -4.77 17.54 22.54
N ASN A 89 -6.02 17.52 22.97
CA ASN A 89 -7.18 18.32 22.53
C ASN A 89 -6.90 19.45 21.56
N ASN A 90 -7.31 19.31 20.29
CA ASN A 90 -7.02 20.15 19.12
C ASN A 90 -5.58 20.02 18.57
N GLY A 91 -4.80 19.04 19.01
CA GLY A 91 -3.52 18.70 18.41
C GLY A 91 -3.66 17.83 17.15
N ASP A 92 -2.57 17.15 16.79
CA ASP A 92 -2.46 16.42 15.53
C ASP A 92 -2.76 14.92 15.63
N ILE A 93 -3.27 14.45 16.77
CA ILE A 93 -3.46 13.01 17.04
C ILE A 93 -4.34 12.30 16.00
N GLN A 94 -5.31 13.01 15.44
CA GLN A 94 -6.23 12.51 14.42
C GLN A 94 -5.81 12.86 12.98
N MET A 95 -4.59 13.36 12.78
CA MET A 95 -4.14 13.93 11.50
C MET A 95 -3.22 13.01 10.68
N CYS A 96 -3.28 11.69 10.82
CA CYS A 96 -2.52 10.78 9.96
C CYS A 96 -2.84 10.99 8.46
N TRP A 97 -4.09 11.30 8.14
CA TRP A 97 -4.53 11.65 6.80
C TRP A 97 -3.82 12.92 6.27
N ALA A 98 -3.65 13.93 7.12
CA ALA A 98 -2.99 15.18 6.75
C ALA A 98 -1.48 14.99 6.55
N ALA A 99 -0.85 14.15 7.37
CA ALA A 99 0.55 13.79 7.22
C ALA A 99 0.79 13.07 5.88
N SER A 100 -0.03 12.06 5.57
CA SER A 100 0.07 11.35 4.29
C SER A 100 -0.24 12.27 3.09
N ALA A 101 -1.26 13.13 3.19
CA ALA A 101 -1.55 14.13 2.16
C ALA A 101 -0.41 15.13 1.97
N SER A 102 0.23 15.57 3.06
CA SER A 102 1.37 16.50 3.01
C SER A 102 2.57 15.90 2.28
N ASN A 103 2.88 14.63 2.56
CA ASN A 103 3.94 13.88 1.87
C ASN A 103 3.68 13.83 0.35
N ILE A 104 2.46 13.48 -0.04
CA ILE A 104 2.06 13.33 -1.44
C ILE A 104 2.07 14.68 -2.17
N ILE A 105 1.49 15.73 -1.56
CA ILE A 105 1.42 17.08 -2.14
C ILE A 105 2.83 17.64 -2.34
N GLN A 106 3.72 17.49 -1.36
CA GLN A 106 5.09 17.97 -1.49
C GLN A 106 5.83 17.23 -2.61
N TRP A 107 5.76 15.89 -2.63
CA TRP A 107 6.32 15.08 -3.70
C TRP A 107 5.80 15.51 -5.08
N TRP A 108 4.50 15.72 -5.21
CA TRP A 108 3.87 16.14 -6.47
C TRP A 108 4.41 17.52 -6.91
N GLN A 109 4.52 18.49 -6.00
CA GLN A 109 5.06 19.82 -6.29
C GLN A 109 6.51 19.74 -6.77
N ASP A 110 7.32 18.89 -6.15
CA ASP A 110 8.71 18.67 -6.57
C ASP A 110 8.79 18.08 -7.99
N ARG A 111 7.91 17.12 -8.33
CA ARG A 111 7.83 16.56 -9.68
C ARG A 111 7.34 17.60 -10.67
N TYR A 112 6.32 18.37 -10.33
CA TYR A 112 5.83 19.45 -11.16
C TYR A 112 6.94 20.44 -11.54
N VAL A 113 7.76 20.85 -10.57
CA VAL A 113 8.92 21.73 -10.82
C VAL A 113 10.01 21.03 -11.62
N ALA A 114 10.31 19.77 -11.31
CA ALA A 114 11.31 18.98 -12.04
C ALA A 114 10.96 18.80 -13.52
N HIS A 115 9.68 18.78 -13.85
CA HIS A 115 9.16 18.74 -15.23
C HIS A 115 8.98 20.13 -15.87
N GLY A 116 9.55 21.18 -15.25
CA GLY A 116 9.55 22.54 -15.79
C GLY A 116 8.34 23.39 -15.42
N GLY A 117 7.47 22.89 -14.53
CA GLY A 117 6.36 23.66 -13.98
C GLY A 117 6.84 24.77 -13.04
N THR A 118 6.02 25.81 -12.90
CA THR A 118 6.25 26.89 -11.95
C THR A 118 5.17 26.89 -10.90
N LEU A 119 5.54 26.75 -9.63
CA LEU A 119 4.59 26.79 -8.53
C LEU A 119 3.86 28.14 -8.49
N PRO A 120 2.53 28.18 -8.36
CA PRO A 120 1.83 29.43 -8.13
C PRO A 120 2.27 30.05 -6.79
N SER A 121 2.18 31.36 -6.70
CA SER A 121 2.57 32.10 -5.48
C SER A 121 1.74 31.72 -4.24
N THR A 122 0.60 31.09 -4.44
CA THR A 122 -0.28 30.57 -3.40
C THR A 122 0.11 29.17 -2.93
N ALA A 123 0.96 28.44 -3.65
CA ALA A 123 1.37 27.10 -3.28
C ALA A 123 2.11 27.09 -1.94
N ILE A 124 1.74 26.16 -1.08
CA ILE A 124 2.42 25.89 0.18
C ILE A 124 3.45 24.80 -0.07
N ASN A 125 4.74 25.13 0.06
CA ASN A 125 5.82 24.27 -0.37
C ASN A 125 7.03 24.34 0.57
N GLY A 126 7.81 23.26 0.62
CA GLY A 126 9.07 23.18 1.33
C GLY A 126 8.95 22.89 2.83
N PRO A 127 10.07 23.07 3.57
CA PRO A 127 10.11 22.77 4.98
C PRO A 127 9.24 23.73 5.79
N SER A 128 8.66 23.22 6.88
CA SER A 128 7.97 24.08 7.85
C SER A 128 8.92 25.14 8.43
N THR A 129 8.40 26.33 8.60
CA THR A 129 9.07 27.41 9.36
C THR A 129 8.44 27.67 10.73
N LYS A 130 7.29 27.03 11.00
CA LYS A 130 6.50 27.22 12.22
C LYS A 130 7.04 26.31 13.34
N THR A 131 7.19 26.90 14.54
CA THR A 131 7.46 26.14 15.76
C THR A 131 6.23 26.26 16.67
N TYR A 132 5.76 25.14 17.15
CA TYR A 132 4.60 25.05 18.03
C TYR A 132 5.00 25.30 19.49
N SER A 133 4.01 25.49 20.36
CA SER A 133 4.22 25.81 21.78
C SER A 133 5.05 24.78 22.55
N THR A 134 5.02 23.51 22.08
CA THR A 134 5.82 22.40 22.61
C THR A 134 7.28 22.43 22.18
N GLY A 135 7.67 23.36 21.32
CA GLY A 135 8.99 23.39 20.69
C GLY A 135 9.12 22.48 19.46
N CYS A 136 8.08 21.73 19.15
CA CYS A 136 8.04 20.83 17.99
C CYS A 136 7.84 21.59 16.68
N LYS A 137 8.25 20.96 15.57
CA LYS A 137 8.16 21.49 14.22
C LYS A 137 7.90 20.36 13.24
N TYR A 138 6.91 20.51 12.37
CA TYR A 138 6.71 19.55 11.29
C TYR A 138 7.81 19.62 10.22
N GLN A 139 8.01 18.57 9.46
CA GLN A 139 8.96 18.56 8.36
C GLN A 139 8.51 19.48 7.21
N LEU A 140 7.20 19.52 6.93
CA LEU A 140 6.64 20.18 5.75
C LEU A 140 5.68 21.31 6.12
N ALA A 141 5.76 22.42 5.38
CA ALA A 141 4.83 23.55 5.49
C ALA A 141 3.38 23.17 5.13
N VAL A 142 3.19 22.18 4.27
CA VAL A 142 1.85 21.66 3.93
C VAL A 142 1.16 21.08 5.17
N MET A 143 1.89 20.42 6.07
CA MET A 143 1.32 19.94 7.33
C MET A 143 0.91 21.07 8.27
N ASP A 144 1.70 22.13 8.35
CA ASP A 144 1.31 23.34 9.10
C ASP A 144 0.00 23.95 8.58
N MET A 145 -0.14 23.96 7.26
CA MET A 145 -1.35 24.47 6.61
C MET A 145 -2.56 23.58 6.98
N PHE A 146 -2.47 22.25 6.85
CA PHE A 146 -3.58 21.37 7.26
C PHE A 146 -3.91 21.53 8.75
N HIS A 147 -2.89 21.69 9.59
CA HIS A 147 -3.09 21.91 11.02
C HIS A 147 -3.85 23.21 11.33
N SER A 148 -3.65 24.27 10.53
CA SER A 148 -4.31 25.56 10.76
C SER A 148 -5.65 25.71 10.04
N GLU A 149 -5.80 25.10 8.87
CA GLU A 149 -6.94 25.36 7.96
C GLU A 149 -8.07 24.32 8.07
N TRP A 150 -7.86 23.23 8.82
CA TRP A 150 -8.86 22.20 9.02
C TRP A 150 -9.26 22.05 10.47
N ASP A 151 -10.54 21.68 10.70
CA ASP A 151 -11.00 21.22 12.01
C ASP A 151 -10.45 19.83 12.29
N ASN A 152 -9.49 19.74 13.21
CA ASN A 152 -8.75 18.52 13.52
C ASN A 152 -9.33 17.75 14.73
N SER A 153 -10.54 18.05 15.14
CA SER A 153 -11.23 17.37 16.23
C SER A 153 -11.65 15.94 15.87
N LEU A 154 -11.72 15.62 14.58
CA LEU A 154 -12.08 14.32 14.03
C LEU A 154 -11.02 13.83 13.04
N GLY A 155 -10.98 12.52 12.78
CA GLY A 155 -10.18 11.96 11.71
C GLY A 155 -10.63 12.47 10.34
N GLY A 156 -9.71 12.51 9.37
CA GLY A 156 -9.97 12.94 8.00
C GLY A 156 -9.55 11.91 6.97
N TYR A 157 -9.60 12.29 5.70
CA TYR A 157 -9.27 11.42 4.57
C TYR A 157 -8.35 12.11 3.59
N VAL A 158 -7.34 11.40 3.11
CA VAL A 158 -6.39 11.89 2.09
C VAL A 158 -7.12 12.31 0.81
N TYR A 159 -8.12 11.56 0.39
CA TYR A 159 -8.91 11.84 -0.82
C TYR A 159 -9.81 13.09 -0.71
N HIS A 160 -10.02 13.64 0.48
CA HIS A 160 -10.59 14.96 0.66
C HIS A 160 -9.53 16.06 0.66
N ALA A 161 -8.40 15.77 1.31
CA ALA A 161 -7.35 16.74 1.53
C ALA A 161 -6.63 17.16 0.25
N VAL A 162 -6.30 16.19 -0.60
CA VAL A 162 -5.55 16.43 -1.84
C VAL A 162 -6.35 17.26 -2.84
N PRO A 163 -7.59 16.90 -3.24
CA PRO A 163 -8.41 17.75 -4.12
C PRO A 163 -8.69 19.12 -3.53
N TRP A 164 -8.95 19.20 -2.22
CA TRP A 164 -9.14 20.50 -1.57
C TRP A 164 -7.90 21.40 -1.67
N TYR A 165 -6.71 20.82 -1.47
CA TYR A 165 -5.47 21.59 -1.61
C TYR A 165 -5.32 22.18 -3.01
N PHE A 166 -5.48 21.35 -4.03
CA PHE A 166 -5.26 21.76 -5.43
C PHE A 166 -6.39 22.62 -5.98
N GLU A 167 -7.63 22.19 -5.85
CA GLU A 167 -8.80 22.75 -6.55
C GLU A 167 -9.74 23.58 -5.65
N GLY A 168 -9.60 23.48 -4.34
CA GLY A 168 -10.54 24.09 -3.40
C GLY A 168 -11.85 23.33 -3.26
N VAL A 169 -11.91 22.07 -3.65
CA VAL A 169 -13.12 21.26 -3.60
C VAL A 169 -13.36 20.75 -2.19
N ASN A 170 -14.50 21.09 -1.59
CA ASN A 170 -14.87 20.67 -0.26
C ASN A 170 -15.60 19.32 -0.28
N HIS A 171 -14.84 18.25 -0.46
CA HIS A 171 -15.33 16.88 -0.42
C HIS A 171 -15.54 16.41 1.02
N GLY A 172 -16.46 16.40 1.68
CA GLY A 172 -16.62 15.91 3.05
C GLY A 172 -17.27 16.93 3.98
N ALA A 173 -17.67 18.08 3.44
CA ALA A 173 -18.40 19.08 4.21
C ALA A 173 -19.66 18.52 4.90
N ASN A 174 -20.22 17.44 4.36
CA ASN A 174 -21.42 16.80 4.89
C ASN A 174 -21.14 15.56 5.77
N ALA A 175 -19.90 15.10 5.85
CA ALA A 175 -19.55 13.95 6.67
C ALA A 175 -19.42 14.38 8.15
N SER A 176 -20.30 13.89 8.99
CA SER A 176 -20.32 14.25 10.42
C SER A 176 -19.15 13.64 11.22
N TYR A 177 -18.37 12.77 10.60
CA TYR A 177 -17.32 11.97 11.23
C TYR A 177 -15.92 12.23 10.66
N CYS A 178 -15.73 13.24 9.80
CA CYS A 178 -14.40 13.60 9.31
C CYS A 178 -14.11 15.08 9.48
N ALA A 179 -12.82 15.39 9.61
CA ALA A 179 -12.32 16.76 9.66
C ALA A 179 -12.81 17.57 8.44
N LYS A 180 -13.09 18.84 8.66
CA LYS A 180 -13.60 19.76 7.65
C LYS A 180 -12.64 20.93 7.49
N PRO A 181 -12.42 21.43 6.25
CA PRO A 181 -11.66 22.64 6.06
C PRO A 181 -12.42 23.86 6.59
N LEU A 182 -11.70 24.80 7.17
CA LEU A 182 -12.21 26.10 7.63
C LEU A 182 -12.17 27.14 6.51
N THR A 183 -11.34 26.92 5.49
CA THR A 183 -11.17 27.80 4.33
C THR A 183 -11.47 27.06 3.03
N SER A 184 -11.48 27.80 1.92
CA SER A 184 -11.83 27.25 0.59
C SER A 184 -10.73 26.41 -0.07
N GLY A 185 -9.48 26.43 0.40
CA GLY A 185 -8.36 25.76 -0.26
C GLY A 185 -8.04 26.30 -1.64
N GLY A 186 -7.66 25.43 -2.58
CA GLY A 186 -7.43 25.83 -3.97
C GLY A 186 -6.11 26.53 -4.21
N TYR A 187 -5.04 26.11 -3.56
CA TYR A 187 -3.72 26.73 -3.66
C TYR A 187 -3.09 26.64 -5.05
N PHE A 188 -3.61 25.76 -5.89
CA PHE A 188 -3.24 25.60 -7.29
C PHE A 188 -4.34 25.96 -8.28
N SER A 189 -5.48 26.47 -7.85
CA SER A 189 -6.67 26.66 -8.67
C SER A 189 -6.46 27.47 -9.95
N SER A 190 -5.50 28.40 -9.99
CA SER A 190 -5.15 29.19 -11.17
C SER A 190 -4.21 28.49 -12.15
N ALA A 191 -3.47 27.47 -11.72
CA ALA A 191 -2.50 26.71 -12.50
C ALA A 191 -3.00 25.30 -12.80
N TRP A 192 -4.01 24.83 -12.09
CA TRP A 192 -4.61 23.53 -12.21
C TRP A 192 -5.49 23.46 -13.46
N ASN A 193 -4.89 23.14 -14.59
CA ASN A 193 -5.62 22.83 -15.80
C ASN A 193 -6.12 21.40 -15.74
N SER A 194 -7.32 21.18 -15.19
CA SER A 194 -8.15 19.97 -15.39
C SER A 194 -7.42 18.61 -15.37
N TYR A 195 -6.23 18.53 -14.84
CA TYR A 195 -5.69 17.25 -14.40
C TYR A 195 -6.46 16.89 -13.15
N ALA A 196 -7.64 16.53 -13.42
CA ALA A 196 -8.50 16.02 -12.41
C ALA A 196 -7.91 14.69 -11.95
N VAL A 197 -7.06 14.77 -10.93
CA VAL A 197 -6.89 13.66 -9.98
C VAL A 197 -8.26 13.05 -9.70
N TYR A 198 -9.29 13.84 -9.80
CA TYR A 198 -10.68 13.52 -9.53
C TYR A 198 -11.41 12.77 -10.66
N ASN A 199 -11.14 13.02 -11.94
CA ASN A 199 -11.89 12.41 -13.05
C ASN A 199 -11.42 11.00 -13.42
N GLU A 200 -10.17 10.63 -13.16
CA GLU A 200 -9.70 9.26 -13.38
C GLU A 200 -10.26 8.26 -12.34
N TYR A 201 -10.73 8.74 -11.19
CA TYR A 201 -11.26 7.90 -10.12
C TYR A 201 -12.70 7.42 -10.34
N THR A 202 -13.48 8.12 -11.13
CA THR A 202 -14.87 7.74 -11.41
C THR A 202 -14.98 6.52 -12.33
N ASP A 203 -13.96 6.23 -13.14
CA ASP A 203 -13.96 5.10 -14.07
C ASP A 203 -13.76 3.73 -13.38
N TYR A 204 -13.33 3.70 -12.13
CA TYR A 204 -13.15 2.45 -11.38
C TYR A 204 -14.41 1.96 -10.62
N GLY A 205 -15.57 2.52 -10.90
CA GLY A 205 -16.86 1.98 -10.44
C GLY A 205 -17.24 2.36 -9.01
N TYR A 206 -16.73 3.46 -8.49
CA TYR A 206 -17.12 3.99 -7.19
C TYR A 206 -18.30 4.96 -7.32
N THR A 207 -19.41 4.63 -6.66
CA THR A 207 -20.64 5.44 -6.63
C THR A 207 -20.84 6.22 -5.33
N SER A 208 -19.80 6.44 -4.53
CA SER A 208 -19.93 7.27 -3.34
C SER A 208 -19.31 8.64 -3.57
N ASP A 209 -19.97 9.68 -3.05
CA ASP A 209 -19.63 11.11 -3.14
C ASP A 209 -18.24 11.50 -2.60
N CYS A 210 -17.37 10.56 -2.35
CA CYS A 210 -16.16 10.69 -1.57
C CYS A 210 -14.90 10.16 -2.26
N GLY A 211 -14.60 10.47 -3.50
CA GLY A 211 -13.33 10.06 -4.11
C GLY A 211 -13.04 8.54 -3.99
N VAL A 212 -11.99 8.04 -4.60
CA VAL A 212 -11.71 6.60 -4.63
C VAL A 212 -11.19 6.10 -3.28
N TYR A 213 -12.08 5.67 -2.44
CA TYR A 213 -11.76 4.80 -1.32
C TYR A 213 -12.02 3.34 -1.74
N TYR A 214 -10.97 2.62 -2.03
CA TYR A 214 -11.09 1.19 -2.30
C TYR A 214 -11.27 0.46 -0.96
N ASN A 215 -12.53 0.25 -0.56
CA ASN A 215 -12.84 -0.52 0.64
C ASN A 215 -12.66 -2.01 0.36
N TRP A 216 -11.57 -2.59 0.82
CA TRP A 216 -11.25 -4.01 0.66
C TRP A 216 -11.94 -4.90 1.69
N GLY A 217 -12.50 -4.31 2.74
CA GLY A 217 -12.98 -5.04 3.91
C GLY A 217 -14.39 -5.59 3.80
N ASN A 218 -15.29 -4.92 3.12
CA ASN A 218 -16.71 -5.25 3.16
C ASN A 218 -17.28 -5.51 1.77
N GLY A 219 -17.76 -6.73 1.53
CA GLY A 219 -18.67 -7.02 0.43
C GLY A 219 -18.06 -7.62 -0.85
N THR A 220 -16.77 -7.90 -0.91
CA THR A 220 -16.20 -8.63 -2.03
C THR A 220 -15.99 -10.11 -1.67
N ASN A 221 -16.56 -11.01 -2.46
CA ASN A 221 -16.34 -12.47 -2.35
C ASN A 221 -14.95 -12.90 -2.86
N LEU A 222 -13.94 -12.00 -2.83
CA LEU A 222 -12.61 -12.30 -3.30
C LEU A 222 -11.88 -13.22 -2.34
N THR A 223 -11.21 -14.23 -2.87
CA THR A 223 -10.22 -15.02 -2.12
C THR A 223 -9.02 -14.16 -1.73
N GLY A 224 -8.24 -14.60 -0.75
CA GLY A 224 -7.03 -13.88 -0.35
C GLY A 224 -6.07 -13.66 -1.53
N THR A 225 -5.90 -14.65 -2.40
CA THR A 225 -5.01 -14.55 -3.58
C THR A 225 -5.53 -13.54 -4.60
N GLU A 226 -6.84 -13.52 -4.89
CA GLU A 226 -7.45 -12.53 -5.78
C GLU A 226 -7.31 -11.12 -5.23
N ARG A 227 -7.46 -10.96 -3.92
CA ARG A 227 -7.32 -9.70 -3.23
C ARG A 227 -5.87 -9.20 -3.30
N LEU A 228 -4.89 -10.07 -3.05
CA LEU A 228 -3.47 -9.74 -3.21
C LEU A 228 -3.13 -9.36 -4.66
N LYS A 229 -3.69 -10.06 -5.63
CA LYS A 229 -3.49 -9.74 -7.05
C LYS A 229 -4.03 -8.35 -7.39
N LYS A 230 -5.25 -8.03 -6.98
CA LYS A 230 -5.82 -6.69 -7.19
C LYS A 230 -5.04 -5.60 -6.49
N PHE A 231 -4.60 -5.83 -5.25
CA PHE A 231 -3.73 -4.89 -4.54
C PHE A 231 -2.43 -4.68 -5.30
N SER A 232 -1.83 -5.76 -5.80
CA SER A 232 -0.59 -5.69 -6.57
C SER A 232 -0.77 -4.89 -7.86
N ASP A 233 -1.80 -5.21 -8.64
CA ASP A 233 -2.09 -4.52 -9.90
C ASP A 233 -2.30 -3.02 -9.68
N PHE A 234 -3.03 -2.67 -8.63
CA PHE A 234 -3.35 -1.30 -8.31
C PHE A 234 -2.10 -0.51 -7.86
N VAL A 235 -1.29 -1.07 -6.97
CA VAL A 235 -0.05 -0.41 -6.52
C VAL A 235 0.91 -0.20 -7.70
N VAL A 236 1.07 -1.22 -8.56
CA VAL A 236 1.91 -1.11 -9.76
C VAL A 236 1.40 0.02 -10.66
N GLU A 237 0.12 0.01 -10.99
CA GLU A 237 -0.47 1.01 -11.89
C GLU A 237 -0.29 2.44 -11.37
N PHE A 238 -0.55 2.66 -10.08
CA PHE A 238 -0.57 4.03 -9.55
C PHE A 238 0.79 4.55 -9.10
N ILE A 239 1.73 3.70 -8.70
CA ILE A 239 3.12 4.13 -8.46
C ILE A 239 3.83 4.49 -9.77
N ASP A 240 3.50 3.84 -10.87
CA ASP A 240 4.05 4.18 -12.19
C ASP A 240 3.56 5.56 -12.70
N ARG A 241 2.42 6.03 -12.24
CA ARG A 241 1.80 7.29 -12.67
C ARG A 241 1.80 8.39 -11.62
N GLY A 242 2.04 8.05 -10.37
CA GLY A 242 1.88 9.00 -9.27
C GLY A 242 2.24 8.40 -7.93
N MET A 243 1.35 8.57 -6.96
CA MET A 243 1.53 8.15 -5.58
C MET A 243 0.33 7.40 -5.03
N VAL A 244 0.53 6.65 -3.97
CA VAL A 244 -0.53 5.93 -3.26
C VAL A 244 -0.48 6.24 -1.76
N SER A 245 -1.61 6.63 -1.18
CA SER A 245 -1.84 6.53 0.25
C SER A 245 -2.55 5.23 0.56
N LEU A 246 -2.13 4.52 1.60
CA LEU A 246 -2.85 3.37 2.11
C LEU A 246 -3.64 3.75 3.37
N THR A 247 -4.86 3.25 3.45
CA THR A 247 -5.57 3.14 4.71
C THR A 247 -5.32 1.75 5.27
N VAL A 248 -4.75 1.67 6.46
CA VAL A 248 -4.40 0.42 7.12
C VAL A 248 -5.13 0.30 8.45
N ALA A 249 -5.32 -0.93 8.92
CA ALA A 249 -5.92 -1.24 10.21
C ALA A 249 -5.03 -2.20 11.00
N GLU A 250 -5.02 -2.10 12.32
CA GLU A 250 -4.28 -3.01 13.19
C GLU A 250 -4.99 -4.37 13.34
N SER A 251 -6.29 -4.42 13.03
CA SER A 251 -7.09 -5.64 13.09
C SER A 251 -7.35 -6.22 11.71
N ALA A 252 -7.21 -7.53 11.57
CA ALA A 252 -7.53 -8.26 10.35
C ALA A 252 -9.02 -8.19 9.96
N THR A 253 -9.91 -7.85 10.89
CA THR A 253 -11.34 -7.64 10.61
C THR A 253 -11.61 -6.27 9.99
N LEU A 254 -10.63 -5.38 9.96
CA LEU A 254 -10.72 -3.99 9.46
C LEU A 254 -11.82 -3.16 10.18
N ALA A 255 -12.20 -3.54 11.39
CA ALA A 255 -13.38 -2.99 12.07
C ALA A 255 -13.13 -1.66 12.77
N SER A 256 -11.87 -1.28 13.03
CA SER A 256 -11.53 -0.07 13.80
C SER A 256 -10.07 0.33 13.67
N ASN A 257 -9.74 1.52 14.14
CA ASN A 257 -8.38 2.07 14.19
C ASN A 257 -7.72 2.16 12.81
N HIS A 258 -8.41 2.82 11.89
CA HIS A 258 -7.85 3.11 10.58
C HIS A 258 -6.75 4.18 10.70
N HIS A 259 -5.67 3.96 9.97
CA HIS A 259 -4.54 4.86 9.92
C HIS A 259 -4.11 5.09 8.47
N ALA A 260 -3.73 6.31 8.13
CA ALA A 260 -3.24 6.65 6.80
C ALA A 260 -1.71 6.65 6.79
N VAL A 261 -1.13 5.98 5.80
CA VAL A 261 0.32 5.92 5.55
C VAL A 261 0.61 6.21 4.09
N THR A 262 1.84 6.66 3.78
CA THR A 262 2.24 6.96 2.40
C THR A 262 3.07 5.81 1.84
N LEU A 263 2.70 5.30 0.66
CA LEU A 263 3.41 4.23 -0.04
C LEU A 263 4.33 4.85 -1.09
N TRP A 264 5.63 4.55 -1.02
CA TRP A 264 6.67 5.13 -1.85
C TRP A 264 7.22 4.20 -2.91
N GLY A 265 7.07 2.90 -2.73
CA GLY A 265 7.59 1.92 -3.67
C GLY A 265 7.17 0.49 -3.34
N TYR A 266 7.48 -0.41 -4.26
CA TYR A 266 7.14 -1.83 -4.14
C TYR A 266 8.24 -2.73 -4.71
N GLU A 267 8.25 -4.00 -4.29
CA GLU A 267 8.95 -5.10 -4.93
C GLU A 267 7.91 -6.08 -5.49
N ILE A 268 8.03 -6.43 -6.75
CA ILE A 268 7.15 -7.35 -7.44
C ILE A 268 7.92 -8.59 -7.90
N ASP A 269 7.32 -9.75 -7.73
CA ASP A 269 7.72 -11.01 -8.33
C ASP A 269 7.17 -11.06 -9.76
N LYS A 270 8.04 -10.98 -10.76
CA LYS A 270 7.64 -10.95 -12.18
C LYS A 270 6.91 -12.23 -12.64
N ALA A 271 7.18 -13.37 -12.03
CA ALA A 271 6.57 -14.63 -12.45
C ALA A 271 5.10 -14.70 -12.01
N SER A 272 4.78 -14.23 -10.81
CA SER A 272 3.41 -14.25 -10.28
C SER A 272 2.66 -12.94 -10.52
N GLY A 273 3.36 -11.84 -10.76
CA GLY A 273 2.79 -10.50 -10.78
C GLY A 273 2.27 -10.04 -9.42
N LEU A 274 2.78 -10.59 -8.32
CA LEU A 274 2.37 -10.26 -6.96
C LEU A 274 3.44 -9.45 -6.25
N LEU A 275 3.01 -8.48 -5.46
CA LEU A 275 3.91 -7.74 -4.59
C LEU A 275 4.47 -8.66 -3.50
N THR A 276 5.75 -8.49 -3.21
CA THR A 276 6.46 -9.20 -2.14
C THR A 276 6.89 -8.26 -1.02
N ARG A 277 7.10 -6.98 -1.34
CA ARG A 277 7.41 -5.91 -0.40
C ARG A 277 6.80 -4.59 -0.82
N VAL A 278 6.65 -3.70 0.15
CA VAL A 278 6.32 -2.27 -0.04
C VAL A 278 7.15 -1.42 0.91
N TRP A 279 7.37 -0.16 0.55
CA TRP A 279 8.05 0.83 1.37
C TRP A 279 7.07 1.94 1.75
N LEU A 280 6.94 2.20 3.05
CA LEU A 280 5.97 3.12 3.63
C LEU A 280 6.64 4.12 4.58
N THR A 281 6.04 5.32 4.69
CA THR A 281 6.27 6.23 5.81
C THR A 281 5.01 6.35 6.65
N ASP A 282 5.19 6.45 7.98
CA ASP A 282 4.11 6.40 8.98
C ASP A 282 4.25 7.54 9.99
N SER A 283 3.30 8.45 10.00
CA SER A 283 3.29 9.62 10.88
C SER A 283 3.31 9.32 12.38
N ASP A 284 3.20 8.05 12.77
CA ASP A 284 3.12 7.59 14.17
C ASP A 284 4.27 6.68 14.58
N ASP A 285 5.25 6.45 13.73
CA ASP A 285 6.32 5.48 13.98
C ASP A 285 7.33 5.95 15.03
N MET A 286 7.41 7.26 15.26
CA MET A 286 8.31 7.85 16.24
C MET A 286 7.57 8.40 17.45
N THR A 287 8.01 7.99 18.62
CA THR A 287 7.44 8.41 19.92
C THR A 287 8.36 9.34 20.73
N THR A 288 9.62 9.48 20.29
CA THR A 288 10.65 10.27 20.99
C THR A 288 11.16 11.40 20.10
N GLU A 289 11.58 12.49 20.75
CA GLU A 289 12.20 13.62 20.06
C GLU A 289 13.73 13.55 20.13
N PRO A 290 14.47 13.99 19.11
CA PRO A 290 13.97 14.47 17.83
C PRO A 290 13.41 13.33 16.99
N LYS A 291 12.30 13.58 16.29
CA LYS A 291 11.71 12.65 15.34
C LYS A 291 12.64 12.46 14.14
N THR A 292 12.87 11.21 13.78
CA THR A 292 13.71 10.84 12.64
C THR A 292 12.82 10.33 11.51
N GLU A 293 13.09 10.77 10.31
CA GLU A 293 12.42 10.27 9.11
C GLU A 293 12.86 8.84 8.83
N ILE A 294 11.90 7.93 8.63
CA ILE A 294 12.16 6.51 8.41
C ILE A 294 11.31 5.98 7.27
N LEU A 295 11.97 5.41 6.27
CA LEU A 295 11.30 4.63 5.21
C LEU A 295 11.29 3.15 5.62
N HIS A 296 10.14 2.66 6.04
CA HIS A 296 9.97 1.30 6.49
C HIS A 296 9.71 0.32 5.35
N GLU A 297 10.43 -0.79 5.36
CA GLU A 297 10.16 -1.94 4.49
C GLU A 297 9.15 -2.89 5.15
N TYR A 298 8.11 -3.25 4.41
CA TYR A 298 7.11 -4.23 4.82
C TYR A 298 7.05 -5.38 3.83
N SER A 299 7.05 -6.62 4.32
CA SER A 299 6.68 -7.78 3.51
C SER A 299 5.18 -7.81 3.27
N VAL A 300 4.77 -8.28 2.09
CA VAL A 300 3.37 -8.39 1.69
C VAL A 300 2.95 -9.86 1.71
N SER A 301 1.83 -10.17 2.33
CA SER A 301 1.27 -11.52 2.42
C SER A 301 -0.24 -11.49 2.53
N ILE A 302 -0.86 -12.67 2.50
CA ILE A 302 -2.25 -12.87 2.92
C ILE A 302 -2.25 -13.27 4.39
N ALA A 303 -3.12 -12.69 5.19
CA ALA A 303 -3.29 -13.08 6.58
C ALA A 303 -3.82 -14.52 6.67
N ASP A 304 -3.23 -15.32 7.53
CA ASP A 304 -3.63 -16.72 7.74
C ASP A 304 -5.12 -16.80 8.12
N GLY A 305 -5.86 -17.65 7.39
CA GLY A 305 -7.31 -17.84 7.60
C GLY A 305 -8.19 -16.64 7.23
N MET A 306 -7.62 -15.60 6.61
CA MET A 306 -8.32 -14.38 6.22
C MET A 306 -8.09 -14.04 4.76
N SER A 307 -8.96 -13.17 4.22
CA SER A 307 -8.84 -12.71 2.83
C SER A 307 -8.09 -11.39 2.68
N ASN A 308 -7.58 -10.80 3.77
CA ASN A 308 -7.02 -9.46 3.75
C ASN A 308 -5.50 -9.45 3.51
N VAL A 309 -5.03 -8.46 2.76
CA VAL A 309 -3.61 -8.24 2.55
C VAL A 309 -2.98 -7.75 3.84
N LYS A 310 -1.94 -8.44 4.28
CA LYS A 310 -1.17 -8.15 5.48
C LYS A 310 0.20 -7.58 5.11
N LEU A 311 0.57 -6.49 5.74
CA LEU A 311 1.89 -5.89 5.70
C LEU A 311 2.59 -6.13 7.03
N PHE A 312 3.81 -6.65 6.98
CA PHE A 312 4.58 -6.96 8.20
C PHE A 312 6.03 -6.46 8.09
N SER A 313 6.46 -5.76 9.12
CA SER A 313 7.86 -5.36 9.30
C SER A 313 8.29 -5.60 10.75
N SER A 314 9.46 -6.17 10.94
CA SER A 314 10.04 -6.38 12.26
C SER A 314 10.53 -5.08 12.92
N SER A 315 10.70 -4.01 12.13
CA SER A 315 11.12 -2.68 12.61
C SER A 315 9.94 -1.73 12.86
N SER A 316 8.71 -2.14 12.50
CA SER A 316 7.51 -1.35 12.70
C SER A 316 7.01 -1.44 14.15
N ARG A 317 6.33 -0.38 14.61
CA ARG A 317 5.58 -0.38 15.88
C ARG A 317 4.46 -1.44 15.94
N TYR A 318 4.05 -1.95 14.80
CA TYR A 318 2.97 -2.93 14.68
C TYR A 318 3.49 -4.35 14.77
N THR A 319 3.63 -4.88 15.97
CA THR A 319 4.22 -6.21 16.23
C THR A 319 3.53 -7.37 15.53
N ASN A 320 2.23 -7.24 15.23
CA ASN A 320 1.43 -8.24 14.53
C ASN A 320 1.24 -7.91 13.04
N GLY A 321 1.84 -6.81 12.55
CA GLY A 321 1.60 -6.26 11.22
C GLY A 321 0.33 -5.43 11.13
N ILE A 322 0.11 -4.85 9.96
CA ILE A 322 -1.07 -4.05 9.61
C ILE A 322 -1.77 -4.66 8.40
N TYR A 323 -3.04 -4.36 8.26
CA TYR A 323 -3.89 -4.92 7.20
C TYR A 323 -4.38 -3.79 6.30
N VAL A 324 -4.30 -3.99 4.99
CA VAL A 324 -4.76 -2.99 4.01
C VAL A 324 -6.27 -2.93 4.02
N ALA A 325 -6.83 -1.81 4.46
CA ALA A 325 -8.26 -1.52 4.47
C ALA A 325 -8.72 -0.76 3.23
N GLY A 326 -7.83 0.04 2.65
CA GLY A 326 -8.12 0.79 1.44
C GLY A 326 -6.85 1.43 0.88
N LEU A 327 -6.97 2.02 -0.29
CA LEU A 327 -5.91 2.77 -0.92
C LEU A 327 -6.48 3.94 -1.71
N ILE A 328 -5.68 4.98 -1.83
CA ILE A 328 -6.04 6.26 -2.44
C ILE A 328 -4.90 6.63 -3.36
N PRO A 329 -5.11 6.52 -4.68
CA PRO A 329 -4.11 6.95 -5.64
C PRO A 329 -4.14 8.47 -5.81
N VAL A 330 -2.99 9.02 -6.17
CA VAL A 330 -2.82 10.43 -6.55
C VAL A 330 -1.87 10.45 -7.74
N SER A 331 -2.38 10.81 -8.91
CA SER A 331 -1.61 10.87 -10.16
C SER A 331 -1.36 12.30 -10.63
#